data_3e17d0d69a2d99f62375e834c2fcc843
#
_entry.id   3e17d0d69a2d99f62375e834c2fcc843
#
_cell.length_a   1.000
_cell.length_b   1.000
_cell.length_c   1.000
_cell.angle_alpha   90.00
_cell.angle_beta   90.00
_cell.angle_gamma   90.00
#
_symmetry.space_group_name_H-M   'P 1'
#
loop_
_entity.id
_entity.type
_entity.pdbx_description
1 polymer ?
#
loop_
_entity_poly.entity_id
_entity_poly.type
_entity_poly.pdbx_seq_one_letter_code
_entity_poly.pdbx_strand_id
1 'polypeptide(L)'
;MVLVVLLLMAFTGPTPPRKTTIYLIGDSTIAQKTRQTFPETGWGMPLGTFFDTTVVVANHAQNGRSTRTFLAENRWQPIAAALQPGDYVLVQFGHNDESEAHPDRYTSPADYRRNLLKFVQETRARKAYPVIITPVTRRKFKDGRQQETHVAYSAATAELARAERVPLIDLDKLSRELLQQFGEENSRLLFLQLAPGDHPNYPYGRQDNTHFSELGARKMAQLVVSEIKAQQLLGLADHLAQPTAKNAVPPTPAGKDAQPTTP
;
A
#
# COMPACT_ATOMS: atom_id res chain seq x y z
N MET A 1 -23.19 -12.25 66.04
CA MET A 1 -23.23 -12.49 64.59
C MET A 1 -22.33 -11.43 63.96
N VAL A 2 -21.08 -11.78 63.64
CA VAL A 2 -20.08 -10.86 63.06
C VAL A 2 -20.13 -11.00 61.54
N LEU A 3 -20.50 -9.93 60.86
CA LEU A 3 -20.56 -9.87 59.40
C LEU A 3 -19.15 -9.59 58.86
N VAL A 4 -18.50 -10.60 58.28
CA VAL A 4 -17.20 -10.44 57.59
C VAL A 4 -17.49 -9.96 56.16
N VAL A 5 -17.22 -8.67 55.87
CA VAL A 5 -17.28 -8.12 54.53
C VAL A 5 -15.93 -8.42 53.84
N LEU A 6 -15.93 -9.39 52.93
CA LEU A 6 -14.79 -9.66 52.05
C LEU A 6 -14.75 -8.56 50.96
N LEU A 7 -13.78 -7.64 51.03
CA LEU A 7 -13.47 -6.66 50.01
C LEU A 7 -12.67 -7.36 48.90
N LEU A 8 -13.32 -7.74 47.80
CA LEU A 8 -12.65 -8.21 46.58
C LEU A 8 -11.93 -7.03 45.89
N MET A 9 -10.66 -6.87 46.16
CA MET A 9 -9.79 -5.99 45.37
C MET A 9 -9.56 -6.61 43.99
N ALA A 10 -10.25 -6.11 42.95
CA ALA A 10 -9.96 -6.43 41.56
C ALA A 10 -8.59 -5.86 41.23
N PHE A 11 -7.59 -6.70 41.08
CA PHE A 11 -6.30 -6.33 40.51
C PHE A 11 -6.50 -6.02 39.02
N THR A 12 -6.72 -4.75 38.67
CA THR A 12 -6.60 -4.29 37.28
C THR A 12 -5.13 -4.14 36.98
N GLY A 13 -4.53 -5.19 36.44
CA GLY A 13 -3.18 -5.08 35.85
C GLY A 13 -3.15 -4.00 34.75
N PRO A 14 -1.99 -3.41 34.45
CA PRO A 14 -1.90 -2.41 33.40
C PRO A 14 -2.40 -3.00 32.07
N THR A 15 -3.42 -2.37 31.50
CA THR A 15 -3.91 -2.73 30.16
C THR A 15 -2.77 -2.52 29.16
N PRO A 16 -2.43 -3.52 28.31
CA PRO A 16 -1.38 -3.33 27.33
C PRO A 16 -1.71 -2.11 26.44
N PRO A 17 -0.70 -1.32 26.04
CA PRO A 17 -0.92 -0.15 25.21
C PRO A 17 -1.59 -0.57 23.89
N ARG A 18 -2.59 0.23 23.45
CA ARG A 18 -3.30 -0.01 22.19
C ARG A 18 -2.33 0.05 21.03
N LYS A 19 -2.40 -0.91 20.14
CA LYS A 19 -1.66 -0.88 18.89
C LYS A 19 -2.24 0.17 17.94
N THR A 20 -1.37 0.86 17.23
CA THR A 20 -1.75 1.73 16.12
C THR A 20 -2.23 0.89 14.95
N THR A 21 -3.37 1.25 14.35
CA THR A 21 -3.89 0.54 13.18
C THR A 21 -3.67 1.35 11.91
N ILE A 22 -3.10 0.72 10.89
CA ILE A 22 -3.03 1.23 9.52
C ILE A 22 -4.15 0.58 8.72
N TYR A 23 -5.17 1.34 8.38
CA TYR A 23 -6.23 0.90 7.49
C TYR A 23 -5.80 1.15 6.04
N LEU A 24 -5.82 0.11 5.22
CA LEU A 24 -5.61 0.23 3.77
C LEU A 24 -6.97 0.20 3.09
N ILE A 25 -7.28 1.21 2.31
CA ILE A 25 -8.46 1.23 1.43
C ILE A 25 -8.01 1.46 -0.01
N GLY A 26 -8.64 0.72 -0.94
CA GLY A 26 -8.23 0.79 -2.34
C GLY A 26 -8.79 -0.34 -3.18
N ASP A 27 -8.14 -0.55 -4.31
CA ASP A 27 -8.52 -1.50 -5.34
C ASP A 27 -7.71 -2.81 -5.30
N SER A 28 -7.72 -3.55 -6.42
CA SER A 28 -7.06 -4.86 -6.54
C SER A 28 -5.54 -4.82 -6.38
N THR A 29 -4.90 -3.68 -6.62
CA THR A 29 -3.44 -3.57 -6.51
C THR A 29 -2.95 -3.62 -5.06
N ILE A 30 -3.82 -3.28 -4.10
CA ILE A 30 -3.55 -3.35 -2.65
C ILE A 30 -4.15 -4.60 -2.01
N ALA A 31 -5.30 -5.05 -2.53
CA ALA A 31 -6.20 -5.98 -1.86
C ALA A 31 -5.55 -7.30 -1.45
N GLN A 32 -6.06 -7.86 -0.34
CA GLN A 32 -5.80 -9.24 0.04
C GLN A 32 -6.25 -10.20 -1.08
N LYS A 33 -5.40 -11.16 -1.42
CA LYS A 33 -5.67 -12.19 -2.43
C LYS A 33 -6.03 -13.52 -1.78
N THR A 34 -6.81 -14.31 -2.49
CA THR A 34 -7.19 -15.65 -2.04
C THR A 34 -6.20 -16.70 -2.57
N ARG A 35 -6.26 -17.90 -2.00
CA ARG A 35 -5.43 -19.02 -2.49
C ARG A 35 -5.69 -19.35 -3.97
N GLN A 36 -6.90 -19.12 -4.46
CA GLN A 36 -7.29 -19.39 -5.84
C GLN A 36 -6.69 -18.41 -6.85
N THR A 37 -6.28 -17.23 -6.40
CA THR A 37 -5.62 -16.22 -7.26
C THR A 37 -4.11 -16.16 -7.05
N PHE A 38 -3.55 -16.94 -6.12
CA PHE A 38 -2.10 -17.02 -5.93
C PHE A 38 -1.39 -17.49 -7.23
N PRO A 39 -0.28 -16.91 -7.66
CA PRO A 39 0.61 -16.02 -6.94
C PRO A 39 0.30 -14.52 -7.07
N GLU A 40 -0.90 -14.14 -7.58
CA GLU A 40 -1.31 -12.74 -7.56
C GLU A 40 -1.30 -12.20 -6.13
N THR A 41 -0.63 -11.06 -5.91
CA THR A 41 -0.42 -10.47 -4.59
C THR A 41 -0.69 -8.98 -4.63
N GLY A 42 -1.50 -8.47 -3.71
CA GLY A 42 -1.66 -7.02 -3.51
C GLY A 42 -0.51 -6.47 -2.66
N TRP A 43 -0.05 -5.25 -2.95
CA TRP A 43 1.08 -4.67 -2.19
C TRP A 43 0.74 -4.42 -0.70
N GLY A 44 -0.53 -4.35 -0.35
CA GLY A 44 -0.96 -4.27 1.04
C GLY A 44 -0.71 -5.55 1.85
N MET A 45 -0.57 -6.70 1.20
CA MET A 45 -0.35 -7.98 1.88
C MET A 45 1.00 -8.04 2.63
N PRO A 46 2.14 -7.71 2.00
CA PRO A 46 3.43 -7.70 2.69
C PRO A 46 3.65 -6.47 3.58
N LEU A 47 2.82 -5.43 3.51
CA LEU A 47 3.09 -4.14 4.17
C LEU A 47 3.32 -4.29 5.69
N GLY A 48 2.53 -5.13 6.36
CA GLY A 48 2.65 -5.35 7.80
C GLY A 48 4.02 -5.89 8.24
N THR A 49 4.76 -6.54 7.34
CA THR A 49 6.10 -7.10 7.66
C THR A 49 7.18 -6.04 7.81
N PHE A 50 6.89 -4.80 7.46
CA PHE A 50 7.82 -3.67 7.56
C PHE A 50 7.65 -2.87 8.85
N PHE A 51 6.66 -3.21 9.68
CA PHE A 51 6.41 -2.53 10.95
C PHE A 51 6.71 -3.45 12.14
N ASP A 52 6.93 -2.84 13.28
CA ASP A 52 7.10 -3.55 14.54
C ASP A 52 5.75 -4.06 15.10
N THR A 53 5.81 -4.68 16.26
CA THR A 53 4.62 -5.30 16.89
C THR A 53 3.61 -4.30 17.47
N THR A 54 3.92 -3.00 17.47
CA THR A 54 3.04 -1.93 17.95
C THR A 54 2.03 -1.48 16.90
N VAL A 55 2.22 -1.92 15.64
CA VAL A 55 1.35 -1.60 14.50
C VAL A 55 0.60 -2.85 14.03
N VAL A 56 -0.64 -2.65 13.61
CA VAL A 56 -1.46 -3.63 12.88
C VAL A 56 -1.86 -3.05 11.53
N VAL A 57 -1.69 -3.79 10.45
CA VAL A 57 -2.18 -3.42 9.12
C VAL A 57 -3.50 -4.12 8.85
N ALA A 58 -4.58 -3.35 8.75
CA ALA A 58 -5.92 -3.81 8.42
C ALA A 58 -6.22 -3.51 6.94
N ASN A 59 -6.08 -4.52 6.07
CA ASN A 59 -6.28 -4.36 4.65
C ASN A 59 -7.75 -4.55 4.26
N HIS A 60 -8.45 -3.45 4.00
CA HIS A 60 -9.84 -3.39 3.55
C HIS A 60 -9.99 -3.11 2.05
N ALA A 61 -8.88 -3.03 1.32
CA ALA A 61 -8.92 -2.85 -0.14
C ALA A 61 -9.63 -4.04 -0.81
N GLN A 62 -10.32 -3.76 -1.92
CA GLN A 62 -11.17 -4.76 -2.55
C GLN A 62 -11.01 -4.77 -4.08
N ASN A 63 -10.82 -5.97 -4.64
CA ASN A 63 -10.69 -6.16 -6.09
C ASN A 63 -11.84 -5.51 -6.86
N GLY A 64 -11.52 -4.79 -7.93
CA GLY A 64 -12.49 -4.23 -8.87
C GLY A 64 -13.23 -2.97 -8.36
N ARG A 65 -12.88 -2.41 -7.18
CA ARG A 65 -13.58 -1.24 -6.64
C ARG A 65 -12.93 0.06 -7.07
N SER A 66 -13.77 0.97 -7.54
CA SER A 66 -13.47 2.39 -7.63
C SER A 66 -13.81 3.11 -6.33
N THR A 67 -13.45 4.38 -6.18
CA THR A 67 -13.89 5.20 -5.05
C THR A 67 -15.41 5.23 -4.91
N ARG A 68 -16.12 5.31 -6.07
CA ARG A 68 -17.58 5.32 -6.11
C ARG A 68 -18.18 4.01 -5.59
N THR A 69 -17.73 2.87 -6.12
CA THR A 69 -18.28 1.57 -5.73
C THR A 69 -17.92 1.21 -4.30
N PHE A 70 -16.73 1.60 -3.83
CA PHE A 70 -16.31 1.39 -2.43
C PHE A 70 -17.25 2.12 -1.46
N LEU A 71 -17.67 3.36 -1.80
CA LEU A 71 -18.65 4.12 -1.03
C LEU A 71 -20.06 3.53 -1.16
N ALA A 72 -20.52 3.23 -2.38
CA ALA A 72 -21.86 2.73 -2.66
C ALA A 72 -22.14 1.37 -1.99
N GLU A 73 -21.13 0.50 -1.88
CA GLU A 73 -21.20 -0.79 -1.19
C GLU A 73 -21.07 -0.68 0.34
N ASN A 74 -21.10 0.54 0.88
CA ASN A 74 -20.94 0.81 2.31
C ASN A 74 -19.66 0.23 2.94
N ARG A 75 -18.56 0.10 2.16
CA ARG A 75 -17.29 -0.46 2.66
C ARG A 75 -16.53 0.52 3.54
N TRP A 76 -16.72 1.81 3.32
CA TRP A 76 -16.05 2.86 4.08
C TRP A 76 -16.64 3.08 5.49
N GLN A 77 -17.96 3.09 5.63
CA GLN A 77 -18.61 3.48 6.89
C GLN A 77 -18.20 2.62 8.10
N PRO A 78 -18.10 1.29 8.01
CA PRO A 78 -17.59 0.47 9.10
C PRO A 78 -16.15 0.83 9.51
N ILE A 79 -15.29 1.17 8.52
CA ILE A 79 -13.91 1.59 8.78
C ILE A 79 -13.91 2.93 9.51
N ALA A 80 -14.61 3.93 8.97
CA ALA A 80 -14.73 5.25 9.60
C ALA A 80 -15.27 5.20 11.02
N ALA A 81 -16.22 4.28 11.28
CA ALA A 81 -16.76 4.07 12.63
C ALA A 81 -15.74 3.46 13.60
N ALA A 82 -14.85 2.58 13.10
CA ALA A 82 -13.85 1.88 13.91
C ALA A 82 -12.60 2.71 14.20
N LEU A 83 -12.34 3.77 13.41
CA LEU A 83 -11.16 4.63 13.57
C LEU A 83 -11.03 5.20 14.97
N GLN A 84 -9.83 5.13 15.51
CA GLN A 84 -9.44 5.71 16.79
C GLN A 84 -8.39 6.83 16.57
N PRO A 85 -8.27 7.78 17.51
CA PRO A 85 -7.20 8.76 17.48
C PRO A 85 -5.82 8.10 17.36
N GLY A 86 -5.00 8.59 16.42
CA GLY A 86 -3.66 8.06 16.14
C GLY A 86 -3.63 6.90 15.14
N ASP A 87 -4.76 6.41 14.64
CA ASP A 87 -4.78 5.45 13.52
C ASP A 87 -4.43 6.14 12.21
N TYR A 88 -4.09 5.35 11.20
CA TYR A 88 -3.78 5.84 9.85
C TYR A 88 -4.73 5.23 8.82
N VAL A 89 -5.08 6.02 7.81
CA VAL A 89 -5.80 5.52 6.63
C VAL A 89 -4.98 5.83 5.39
N LEU A 90 -4.45 4.79 4.76
CA LEU A 90 -3.74 4.87 3.48
C LEU A 90 -4.73 4.60 2.36
N VAL A 91 -4.91 5.57 1.47
CA VAL A 91 -5.95 5.58 0.44
C VAL A 91 -5.30 5.54 -0.95
N GLN A 92 -5.52 4.45 -1.72
CA GLN A 92 -5.10 4.38 -3.12
C GLN A 92 -6.19 3.76 -3.98
N PHE A 93 -6.71 4.52 -4.91
CA PHE A 93 -7.64 4.11 -5.96
C PHE A 93 -7.18 4.66 -7.31
N GLY A 94 -7.92 4.38 -8.37
CA GLY A 94 -7.74 4.97 -9.70
C GLY A 94 -7.93 3.97 -10.84
N HIS A 95 -7.43 2.75 -10.72
CA HIS A 95 -7.48 1.74 -11.79
C HIS A 95 -8.89 1.42 -12.27
N ASN A 96 -9.86 1.42 -11.36
CA ASN A 96 -11.25 1.16 -11.68
C ASN A 96 -12.03 2.46 -11.94
N ASP A 97 -11.62 3.55 -11.27
CA ASP A 97 -12.21 4.88 -11.48
C ASP A 97 -12.03 5.34 -12.93
N GLU A 98 -10.85 5.11 -13.54
CA GLU A 98 -10.58 5.52 -14.92
C GLU A 98 -11.22 4.65 -16.00
N SER A 99 -11.87 3.54 -15.62
CA SER A 99 -12.34 2.52 -16.58
C SER A 99 -13.66 2.92 -17.24
N GLU A 100 -13.62 3.83 -18.21
CA GLU A 100 -14.80 4.29 -18.96
C GLU A 100 -15.58 3.16 -19.65
N ALA A 101 -14.89 2.08 -20.04
CA ALA A 101 -15.51 0.89 -20.59
C ALA A 101 -16.40 0.13 -19.58
N HIS A 102 -16.34 0.50 -18.30
CA HIS A 102 -17.12 -0.11 -17.22
C HIS A 102 -17.90 0.97 -16.45
N PRO A 103 -19.05 1.43 -17.00
CA PRO A 103 -19.84 2.54 -16.41
C PRO A 103 -20.31 2.29 -14.98
N ASP A 104 -20.42 1.03 -14.58
CA ASP A 104 -20.77 0.61 -13.22
C ASP A 104 -19.78 1.06 -12.17
N ARG A 105 -18.50 1.18 -12.50
CA ARG A 105 -17.41 1.59 -11.61
C ARG A 105 -16.66 2.85 -12.02
N TYR A 106 -16.83 3.30 -13.27
CA TYR A 106 -16.23 4.55 -13.74
C TYR A 106 -16.60 5.71 -12.81
N THR A 107 -15.61 6.54 -12.52
CA THR A 107 -15.75 7.74 -11.69
C THR A 107 -14.98 8.86 -12.36
N SER A 108 -15.64 9.95 -12.71
CA SER A 108 -14.93 11.10 -13.32
C SER A 108 -13.80 11.60 -12.41
N PRO A 109 -12.74 12.24 -12.94
CA PRO A 109 -11.67 12.80 -12.08
C PRO A 109 -12.20 13.79 -11.03
N ALA A 110 -13.26 14.55 -11.34
CA ALA A 110 -13.90 15.46 -10.39
C ALA A 110 -14.61 14.72 -9.26
N ASP A 111 -15.36 13.65 -9.58
CA ASP A 111 -16.04 12.81 -8.59
C ASP A 111 -15.04 12.00 -7.76
N TYR A 112 -14.02 11.46 -8.41
CA TYR A 112 -12.90 10.79 -7.76
C TYR A 112 -12.26 11.67 -6.69
N ARG A 113 -11.94 12.93 -7.04
CA ARG A 113 -11.41 13.91 -6.09
C ARG A 113 -12.37 14.18 -4.92
N ARG A 114 -13.69 14.30 -5.19
CA ARG A 114 -14.70 14.46 -4.11
C ARG A 114 -14.75 13.25 -3.18
N ASN A 115 -14.66 12.05 -3.73
CA ASN A 115 -14.67 10.84 -2.94
C ASN A 115 -13.41 10.71 -2.08
N LEU A 116 -12.23 11.04 -2.62
CA LEU A 116 -10.98 11.10 -1.84
C LEU A 116 -11.07 12.13 -0.72
N LEU A 117 -11.63 13.33 -1.00
CA LEU A 117 -11.84 14.37 0.00
C LEU A 117 -12.71 13.89 1.16
N LYS A 118 -13.77 13.13 0.87
CA LYS A 118 -14.63 12.52 1.89
C LYS A 118 -13.82 11.58 2.81
N PHE A 119 -12.99 10.68 2.26
CA PHE A 119 -12.13 9.81 3.07
C PHE A 119 -11.20 10.61 3.98
N VAL A 120 -10.59 11.68 3.45
CA VAL A 120 -9.70 12.56 4.22
C VAL A 120 -10.43 13.24 5.37
N GLN A 121 -11.58 13.86 5.10
CA GLN A 121 -12.33 14.63 6.09
C GLN A 121 -12.87 13.73 7.22
N GLU A 122 -13.45 12.58 6.87
CA GLU A 122 -13.99 11.66 7.86
C GLU A 122 -12.89 10.98 8.69
N THR A 123 -11.71 10.71 8.10
CA THR A 123 -10.54 10.26 8.85
C THR A 123 -10.11 11.28 9.89
N ARG A 124 -9.96 12.54 9.48
CA ARG A 124 -9.59 13.65 10.39
C ARG A 124 -10.61 13.88 11.50
N ALA A 125 -11.91 13.73 11.19
CA ALA A 125 -12.98 13.86 12.19
C ALA A 125 -12.85 12.84 13.33
N ARG A 126 -12.18 11.72 13.08
CA ARG A 126 -11.85 10.68 14.09
C ARG A 126 -10.49 10.91 14.76
N LYS A 127 -9.81 12.04 14.50
CA LYS A 127 -8.43 12.31 14.96
C LYS A 127 -7.42 11.25 14.49
N ALA A 128 -7.72 10.59 13.37
CA ALA A 128 -6.84 9.69 12.65
C ALA A 128 -6.12 10.44 11.52
N TYR A 129 -5.07 9.85 10.98
CA TYR A 129 -4.18 10.46 9.98
C TYR A 129 -4.46 9.91 8.58
N PRO A 130 -5.01 10.71 7.66
CA PRO A 130 -5.12 10.31 6.25
C PRO A 130 -3.78 10.47 5.54
N VAL A 131 -3.45 9.49 4.70
CA VAL A 131 -2.33 9.52 3.74
C VAL A 131 -2.90 9.12 2.40
N ILE A 132 -2.77 9.96 1.39
CA ILE A 132 -3.24 9.62 0.04
C ILE A 132 -2.08 9.21 -0.84
N ILE A 133 -2.35 8.23 -1.70
CA ILE A 133 -1.36 7.57 -2.54
C ILE A 133 -1.86 7.63 -3.98
N THR A 134 -1.02 8.08 -4.92
CA THR A 134 -1.38 8.06 -6.35
C THR A 134 -1.56 6.62 -6.84
N PRO A 135 -2.41 6.36 -7.87
CA PRO A 135 -2.54 5.03 -8.46
C PRO A 135 -1.16 4.49 -8.87
N VAL A 136 -0.86 3.25 -8.51
CA VAL A 136 0.39 2.61 -8.96
C VAL A 136 0.37 2.41 -10.47
N THR A 137 1.51 2.62 -11.17
CA THR A 137 1.54 2.52 -12.63
C THR A 137 1.29 1.10 -13.15
N ARG A 138 0.69 0.97 -14.33
CA ARG A 138 0.68 -0.29 -15.09
C ARG A 138 2.02 -0.47 -15.80
N ARG A 139 2.45 -1.70 -16.03
CA ARG A 139 3.58 -1.98 -16.90
C ARG A 139 3.17 -1.72 -18.36
N LYS A 140 3.62 -0.59 -18.91
CA LYS A 140 3.36 -0.20 -20.28
C LYS A 140 4.60 0.49 -20.84
N PHE A 141 5.31 -0.19 -21.72
CA PHE A 141 6.50 0.35 -22.39
C PHE A 141 6.19 0.74 -23.83
N LYS A 142 6.88 1.76 -24.31
CA LYS A 142 6.96 2.16 -25.71
C LYS A 142 8.40 2.59 -25.98
N ASP A 143 9.03 1.98 -26.96
CA ASP A 143 10.43 2.26 -27.36
C ASP A 143 11.40 2.24 -26.16
N GLY A 144 11.26 1.23 -25.29
CA GLY A 144 12.08 1.03 -24.08
C GLY A 144 11.80 2.00 -22.94
N ARG A 145 10.76 2.85 -23.06
CA ARG A 145 10.39 3.84 -22.04
C ARG A 145 9.06 3.49 -21.40
N GLN A 146 9.05 3.43 -20.07
CA GLN A 146 7.83 3.26 -19.27
C GLN A 146 6.90 4.46 -19.47
N GLN A 147 5.65 4.21 -19.81
CA GLN A 147 4.62 5.22 -20.09
C GLN A 147 3.80 5.55 -18.83
N GLU A 148 3.31 6.77 -18.75
CA GLU A 148 2.29 7.14 -17.76
C GLU A 148 0.96 6.44 -18.11
N THR A 149 0.27 5.96 -17.07
CA THR A 149 -0.97 5.18 -17.26
C THR A 149 -2.18 5.75 -16.53
N HIS A 150 -1.98 6.67 -15.58
CA HIS A 150 -3.05 7.20 -14.71
C HIS A 150 -3.02 8.73 -14.60
N VAL A 151 -2.64 9.44 -15.68
CA VAL A 151 -2.32 10.88 -15.69
C VAL A 151 -3.38 11.73 -14.96
N ALA A 152 -4.65 11.61 -15.35
CA ALA A 152 -5.72 12.43 -14.79
C ALA A 152 -5.99 12.13 -13.29
N TYR A 153 -5.89 10.87 -12.90
CA TYR A 153 -6.17 10.43 -11.52
C TYR A 153 -4.99 10.69 -10.58
N SER A 154 -3.75 10.53 -11.06
CA SER A 154 -2.55 10.93 -10.33
C SER A 154 -2.53 12.45 -10.11
N ALA A 155 -2.87 13.25 -11.14
CA ALA A 155 -2.99 14.69 -11.02
C ALA A 155 -4.07 15.10 -10.01
N ALA A 156 -5.28 14.52 -10.09
CA ALA A 156 -6.38 14.81 -9.17
C ALA A 156 -6.01 14.45 -7.70
N THR A 157 -5.29 13.34 -7.50
CA THR A 157 -4.78 12.94 -6.18
C THR A 157 -3.78 13.97 -5.64
N ALA A 158 -2.80 14.38 -6.46
CA ALA A 158 -1.78 15.36 -6.06
C ALA A 158 -2.36 16.76 -5.80
N GLU A 159 -3.34 17.19 -6.59
CA GLU A 159 -4.06 18.44 -6.37
C GLU A 159 -4.83 18.43 -5.05
N LEU A 160 -5.54 17.34 -4.74
CA LEU A 160 -6.23 17.20 -3.47
C LEU A 160 -5.25 17.22 -2.29
N ALA A 161 -4.14 16.48 -2.40
CA ALA A 161 -3.11 16.47 -1.36
C ALA A 161 -2.62 17.87 -1.01
N ARG A 162 -2.34 18.66 -2.04
CA ARG A 162 -1.88 20.04 -1.88
C ARG A 162 -2.97 20.94 -1.27
N ALA A 163 -4.20 20.87 -1.81
CA ALA A 163 -5.32 21.71 -1.35
C ALA A 163 -5.66 21.44 0.12
N GLU A 164 -5.69 20.18 0.50
CA GLU A 164 -6.06 19.74 1.85
C GLU A 164 -4.86 19.61 2.81
N ARG A 165 -3.64 19.83 2.35
CA ARG A 165 -2.41 19.61 3.11
C ARG A 165 -2.37 18.21 3.75
N VAL A 166 -2.65 17.21 2.93
CA VAL A 166 -2.59 15.78 3.30
C VAL A 166 -1.27 15.21 2.80
N PRO A 167 -0.56 14.38 3.59
CA PRO A 167 0.60 13.66 3.09
C PRO A 167 0.28 12.88 1.81
N LEU A 168 1.16 13.00 0.82
CA LEU A 168 1.08 12.32 -0.47
C LEU A 168 2.24 11.36 -0.63
N ILE A 169 1.95 10.11 -1.01
CA ILE A 169 2.94 9.19 -1.56
C ILE A 169 2.70 9.10 -3.07
N ASP A 170 3.62 9.62 -3.87
CA ASP A 170 3.53 9.58 -5.33
C ASP A 170 3.99 8.22 -5.87
N LEU A 171 3.17 7.19 -5.63
CA LEU A 171 3.49 5.83 -6.02
C LEU A 171 3.46 5.64 -7.55
N ASP A 172 2.71 6.45 -8.29
CA ASP A 172 2.76 6.46 -9.76
C ASP A 172 4.18 6.77 -10.25
N LYS A 173 4.74 7.88 -9.80
CA LYS A 173 6.11 8.27 -10.15
C LYS A 173 7.13 7.23 -9.70
N LEU A 174 7.10 6.83 -8.45
CA LEU A 174 8.05 5.88 -7.86
C LEU A 174 8.01 4.51 -8.57
N SER A 175 6.83 4.01 -8.86
CA SER A 175 6.69 2.73 -9.57
C SER A 175 7.13 2.84 -11.03
N ARG A 176 6.87 3.96 -11.73
CA ARG A 176 7.40 4.19 -13.08
C ARG A 176 8.93 4.19 -13.10
N GLU A 177 9.56 4.87 -12.15
CA GLU A 177 11.01 4.90 -12.00
C GLU A 177 11.58 3.50 -11.74
N LEU A 178 10.95 2.73 -10.85
CA LEU A 178 11.32 1.34 -10.59
C LEU A 178 11.22 0.47 -11.85
N LEU A 179 10.09 0.54 -12.57
CA LEU A 179 9.91 -0.23 -13.81
C LEU A 179 10.93 0.15 -14.88
N GLN A 180 11.25 1.45 -15.00
CA GLN A 180 12.28 1.92 -15.94
C GLN A 180 13.66 1.39 -15.56
N GLN A 181 14.01 1.31 -14.28
CA GLN A 181 15.27 0.71 -13.80
C GLN A 181 15.38 -0.77 -14.11
N PHE A 182 14.27 -1.51 -13.97
CA PHE A 182 14.21 -2.93 -14.34
C PHE A 182 14.28 -3.13 -15.85
N GLY A 183 13.85 -2.15 -16.62
CA GLY A 183 13.68 -2.26 -18.07
C GLY A 183 12.47 -3.09 -18.46
N GLU A 184 12.15 -3.08 -19.77
CA GLU A 184 10.92 -3.70 -20.27
C GLU A 184 10.86 -5.21 -19.97
N GLU A 185 11.92 -5.96 -20.22
CA GLU A 185 11.91 -7.41 -20.02
C GLU A 185 11.89 -7.79 -18.54
N ASN A 186 12.84 -7.29 -17.73
CA ASN A 186 12.95 -7.72 -16.34
C ASN A 186 11.79 -7.23 -15.47
N SER A 187 11.13 -6.12 -15.83
CA SER A 187 9.96 -5.63 -15.10
C SER A 187 8.77 -6.59 -15.15
N ARG A 188 8.75 -7.55 -16.08
CA ARG A 188 7.74 -8.63 -16.11
C ARG A 188 7.73 -9.45 -14.83
N LEU A 189 8.89 -9.63 -14.19
CA LEU A 189 9.02 -10.36 -12.93
C LEU A 189 8.21 -9.74 -11.78
N LEU A 190 7.88 -8.45 -11.89
CA LEU A 190 7.11 -7.73 -10.86
C LEU A 190 5.59 -7.93 -11.03
N PHE A 191 5.16 -8.50 -12.14
CA PHE A 191 3.75 -8.64 -12.48
C PHE A 191 3.35 -10.11 -12.60
N LEU A 192 2.03 -10.34 -12.71
CA LEU A 192 1.50 -11.69 -12.88
C LEU A 192 1.69 -12.16 -14.33
N GLN A 193 2.91 -12.55 -14.64
CA GLN A 193 3.34 -13.05 -15.95
C GLN A 193 3.72 -14.52 -15.80
N LEU A 194 2.85 -15.42 -16.24
CA LEU A 194 2.99 -16.87 -16.12
C LEU A 194 2.88 -17.51 -17.49
N ALA A 195 3.78 -18.44 -17.80
CA ALA A 195 3.62 -19.32 -18.95
C ALA A 195 2.60 -20.42 -18.65
N PRO A 196 2.03 -21.08 -19.66
CA PRO A 196 1.20 -22.25 -19.47
C PRO A 196 1.93 -23.32 -18.65
N GLY A 197 1.31 -23.79 -17.58
CA GLY A 197 1.85 -24.81 -16.69
C GLY A 197 2.73 -24.30 -15.53
N ASP A 198 3.08 -23.03 -15.48
CA ASP A 198 3.89 -22.45 -14.39
C ASP A 198 3.19 -22.53 -13.02
N HIS A 199 1.87 -22.45 -13.00
CA HIS A 199 1.12 -22.45 -11.74
C HIS A 199 -0.25 -23.15 -11.90
N PRO A 200 -0.67 -23.99 -10.93
CA PRO A 200 -1.92 -24.74 -11.03
C PRO A 200 -3.17 -23.86 -11.08
N ASN A 201 -3.17 -22.67 -10.47
CA ASN A 201 -4.28 -21.73 -10.55
C ASN A 201 -4.39 -21.05 -11.94
N TYR A 202 -3.34 -21.12 -12.75
CA TYR A 202 -3.27 -20.53 -14.08
C TYR A 202 -2.74 -21.53 -15.12
N PRO A 203 -3.46 -22.64 -15.36
CA PRO A 203 -2.95 -23.74 -16.19
C PRO A 203 -2.65 -23.31 -17.65
N TYR A 204 -3.33 -22.27 -18.12
CA TYR A 204 -3.11 -21.69 -19.46
C TYR A 204 -2.17 -20.48 -19.45
N GLY A 205 -1.50 -20.22 -18.33
CA GLY A 205 -0.69 -19.03 -18.12
C GLY A 205 -1.50 -17.77 -17.84
N ARG A 206 -0.82 -16.65 -17.63
CA ARG A 206 -1.40 -15.33 -17.42
C ARG A 206 -0.43 -14.27 -17.92
N GLN A 207 -0.93 -13.29 -18.65
CA GLN A 207 -0.18 -12.09 -19.00
C GLN A 207 -0.93 -10.87 -18.46
N ASP A 208 -0.48 -10.37 -17.33
CA ASP A 208 -1.12 -9.27 -16.63
C ASP A 208 -0.08 -8.19 -16.31
N ASN A 209 -0.28 -7.00 -16.84
CA ASN A 209 0.59 -5.85 -16.65
C ASN A 209 0.07 -4.87 -15.58
N THR A 210 -0.89 -5.31 -14.77
CA THR A 210 -1.53 -4.50 -13.72
C THR A 210 -1.34 -5.13 -12.34
N HIS A 211 -1.61 -6.44 -12.21
CA HIS A 211 -1.54 -7.14 -10.93
C HIS A 211 -0.16 -7.72 -10.70
N PHE A 212 0.28 -7.72 -9.45
CA PHE A 212 1.65 -8.06 -9.09
C PHE A 212 1.84 -9.54 -8.79
N SER A 213 3.07 -10.01 -9.04
CA SER A 213 3.67 -11.16 -8.37
C SER A 213 3.97 -10.83 -6.89
N GLU A 214 4.36 -11.83 -6.09
CA GLU A 214 4.83 -11.59 -4.71
C GLU A 214 6.02 -10.62 -4.67
N LEU A 215 6.98 -10.77 -5.61
CA LEU A 215 8.12 -9.87 -5.73
C LEU A 215 7.67 -8.44 -6.01
N GLY A 216 6.76 -8.25 -6.98
CA GLY A 216 6.23 -6.94 -7.34
C GLY A 216 5.49 -6.29 -6.18
N ALA A 217 4.60 -7.01 -5.52
CA ALA A 217 3.86 -6.53 -4.36
C ALA A 217 4.80 -6.07 -3.23
N ARG A 218 5.85 -6.86 -2.93
CA ARG A 218 6.86 -6.49 -1.94
C ARG A 218 7.64 -5.24 -2.36
N LYS A 219 8.00 -5.10 -3.64
CA LYS A 219 8.68 -3.90 -4.16
C LYS A 219 7.82 -2.66 -4.04
N MET A 220 6.51 -2.73 -4.37
CA MET A 220 5.59 -1.60 -4.19
C MET A 220 5.43 -1.23 -2.71
N ALA A 221 5.29 -2.21 -1.82
CA ALA A 221 5.26 -1.96 -0.39
C ALA A 221 6.56 -1.30 0.12
N GLN A 222 7.73 -1.70 -0.40
CA GLN A 222 9.00 -1.06 -0.08
C GLN A 222 9.05 0.41 -0.51
N LEU A 223 8.48 0.77 -1.68
CA LEU A 223 8.38 2.17 -2.11
C LEU A 223 7.52 2.99 -1.15
N VAL A 224 6.37 2.45 -0.75
CA VAL A 224 5.48 3.10 0.23
C VAL A 224 6.20 3.31 1.57
N VAL A 225 6.89 2.29 2.06
CA VAL A 225 7.65 2.36 3.33
C VAL A 225 8.81 3.34 3.25
N SER A 226 9.53 3.40 2.12
CA SER A 226 10.60 4.38 1.93
C SER A 226 10.10 5.80 1.98
N GLU A 227 8.91 6.09 1.44
CA GLU A 227 8.28 7.41 1.54
C GLU A 227 7.79 7.73 2.96
N ILE A 228 7.19 6.75 3.66
CA ILE A 228 6.85 6.90 5.08
C ILE A 228 8.07 7.33 5.89
N LYS A 229 9.22 6.69 5.64
CA LYS A 229 10.48 7.01 6.30
C LYS A 229 11.04 8.36 5.86
N ALA A 230 11.12 8.64 4.57
CA ALA A 230 11.69 9.85 4.00
C ALA A 230 10.93 11.11 4.43
N GLN A 231 9.60 11.04 4.46
CA GLN A 231 8.73 12.13 4.85
C GLN A 231 8.51 12.21 6.38
N GLN A 232 9.05 11.29 7.18
CA GLN A 232 8.77 11.19 8.63
C GLN A 232 7.27 11.25 8.92
N LEU A 233 6.49 10.46 8.15
CA LEU A 233 5.05 10.60 8.06
C LEU A 233 4.37 10.48 9.43
N LEU A 234 3.98 11.64 10.00
CA LEU A 234 3.08 11.77 11.15
C LEU A 234 3.42 10.84 12.34
N GLY A 235 4.71 10.50 12.53
CA GLY A 235 5.17 9.55 13.57
C GLY A 235 5.10 8.07 13.14
N LEU A 236 4.51 7.74 12.00
CA LEU A 236 4.42 6.36 11.52
C LEU A 236 5.81 5.75 11.21
N ALA A 237 6.79 6.58 10.85
CA ALA A 237 8.16 6.15 10.61
C ALA A 237 8.84 5.55 11.85
N ASP A 238 8.42 5.94 13.05
CA ASP A 238 9.00 5.47 14.33
C ASP A 238 8.61 4.00 14.61
N HIS A 239 7.58 3.50 13.95
CA HIS A 239 7.08 2.14 14.07
C HIS A 239 7.67 1.18 13.02
N LEU A 240 8.58 1.64 12.18
CA LEU A 240 9.23 0.76 11.21
C LEU A 240 10.14 -0.24 11.91
N ALA A 241 10.02 -1.51 11.51
CA ALA A 241 10.85 -2.58 12.05
C ALA A 241 12.33 -2.28 11.80
N GLN A 242 13.12 -2.30 12.87
CA GLN A 242 14.56 -2.17 12.75
C GLN A 242 15.14 -3.41 12.06
N PRO A 243 16.17 -3.27 11.19
CA PRO A 243 16.86 -4.41 10.64
C PRO A 243 17.41 -5.26 11.79
N THR A 244 16.94 -6.49 11.93
CA THR A 244 17.56 -7.42 12.88
C THR A 244 18.96 -7.74 12.39
N ALA A 245 19.93 -7.88 13.29
CA ALA A 245 21.33 -8.19 12.94
C ALA A 245 21.49 -9.47 12.07
N LYS A 246 20.48 -10.35 12.07
CA LYS A 246 20.41 -11.54 11.21
C LYS A 246 20.15 -11.22 9.73
N ASN A 247 19.61 -10.05 9.40
CA ASN A 247 19.27 -9.62 8.04
C ASN A 247 20.16 -8.47 7.54
N ALA A 248 21.19 -8.09 8.28
CA ALA A 248 22.18 -7.15 7.82
C ALA A 248 23.00 -7.83 6.71
N VAL A 249 22.89 -7.32 5.48
CA VAL A 249 23.83 -7.69 4.41
C VAL A 249 25.21 -7.30 4.89
N PRO A 250 26.18 -8.24 4.98
CA PRO A 250 27.54 -7.88 5.39
C PRO A 250 28.06 -6.79 4.44
N PRO A 251 28.81 -5.81 4.93
CA PRO A 251 29.42 -4.80 4.07
C PRO A 251 30.25 -5.50 3.01
N THR A 252 30.06 -5.10 1.74
CA THR A 252 30.89 -5.56 0.64
C THR A 252 32.35 -5.28 1.01
N PRO A 253 33.25 -6.29 1.01
CA PRO A 253 34.65 -6.04 1.33
C PRO A 253 35.20 -5.01 0.35
N ALA A 254 35.78 -3.92 0.88
CA ALA A 254 36.45 -2.92 0.09
C ALA A 254 37.51 -3.63 -0.79
N GLY A 255 37.40 -3.45 -2.11
CA GLY A 255 38.34 -4.03 -3.04
C GLY A 255 39.74 -3.58 -2.65
N LYS A 256 40.63 -4.53 -2.40
CA LYS A 256 42.06 -4.25 -2.25
C LYS A 256 42.53 -3.67 -3.59
N ASP A 257 42.97 -2.44 -3.54
CA ASP A 257 43.60 -1.75 -4.66
C ASP A 257 44.66 -2.65 -5.29
N ALA A 258 44.46 -2.96 -6.57
CA ALA A 258 45.49 -3.61 -7.36
C ALA A 258 46.67 -2.64 -7.47
N GLN A 259 47.79 -3.00 -6.87
CA GLN A 259 49.04 -2.26 -7.08
C GLN A 259 49.44 -2.38 -8.57
N PRO A 260 49.89 -1.28 -9.18
CA PRO A 260 50.41 -1.35 -10.57
C PRO A 260 51.76 -2.06 -10.52
N THR A 261 51.87 -3.16 -11.27
CA THR A 261 53.15 -3.75 -11.64
C THR A 261 53.85 -2.83 -12.63
N THR A 262 54.91 -2.21 -12.22
CA THR A 262 55.86 -1.47 -13.08
C THR A 262 56.78 -2.46 -13.81
N PRO A 263 57.28 -2.12 -15.02
CA PRO A 263 57.98 -3.02 -15.94
C PRO A 263 59.40 -3.42 -15.53
#